data_fb0437e15d0299b66a440f715a3bf88f
#
_entry.id   fb0437e15d0299b66a440f715a3bf88f
#
_cell.length_a   1.000
_cell.length_b   1.000
_cell.length_c   1.000
_cell.angle_alpha   90.00
_cell.angle_beta   90.00
_cell.angle_gamma   90.00
#
_symmetry.space_group_name_H-M   'P 1'
#
loop_
_entity.id
_entity.type
_entity.pdbx_description
1 polymer ?
#
loop_
_entity_poly.entity_id
_entity_poly.type
_entity_poly.pdbx_seq_one_letter_code
_entity_poly.pdbx_strand_id
1 'polypeptide(L)'
;MWALGDKVASSIVAQTAEIPTLPWSGSELKAQYSGKKIKISTELFNKGCVNGTEQGLISAAKIGFPVMIKASEGGGGKGIRRVDTPDEFPALFRQVQAEVPGSPIFVMKLARGARHLEVQLLADQYGNAISLFGRDCSIQRRHQKIIEEAPAIVALPEVFEEMERAAVRLAKMVGYVSAGTVEYLYDTEGRFFFLELNPRLQVEHPCTEMVADVNLVKK
;
A
#
# COMPACT_ATOMS: atom_id res chain seq x y z
N MET A 1 -1.44 15.45 0.09
CA MET A 1 -0.65 14.65 -0.87
C MET A 1 0.53 13.93 -0.22
N TRP A 2 1.31 14.53 0.68
CA TRP A 2 2.40 13.85 1.39
C TRP A 2 1.97 12.51 2.04
N ALA A 3 0.85 12.48 2.75
CA ALA A 3 0.35 11.28 3.44
C ALA A 3 -0.01 10.10 2.51
N LEU A 4 -0.10 10.30 1.20
CA LEU A 4 -0.39 9.24 0.24
C LEU A 4 0.88 8.64 -0.39
N GLY A 5 1.94 9.44 -0.48
CA GLY A 5 3.23 8.99 -1.02
C GLY A 5 4.14 8.31 0.00
N ASP A 6 3.85 8.45 1.29
CA ASP A 6 4.60 7.81 2.38
C ASP A 6 3.90 6.52 2.84
N LYS A 7 4.66 5.42 2.96
CA LYS A 7 4.10 4.08 3.25
C LYS A 7 3.52 3.96 4.66
N VAL A 8 4.11 4.62 5.65
CA VAL A 8 3.59 4.62 7.03
C VAL A 8 2.32 5.46 7.10
N ALA A 9 2.37 6.67 6.55
CA ALA A 9 1.24 7.58 6.55
C ALA A 9 0.05 7.00 5.77
N SER A 10 0.28 6.43 4.58
CA SER A 10 -0.76 5.80 3.76
C SER A 10 -1.38 4.58 4.44
N SER A 11 -0.59 3.78 5.17
CA SER A 11 -1.12 2.66 5.96
C SER A 11 -2.03 3.14 7.10
N ILE A 12 -1.67 4.22 7.81
CA ILE A 12 -2.53 4.84 8.82
C ILE A 12 -3.83 5.37 8.20
N VAL A 13 -3.74 6.00 7.03
CA VAL A 13 -4.92 6.48 6.28
C VAL A 13 -5.82 5.31 5.88
N ALA A 14 -5.25 4.24 5.36
CA ALA A 14 -6.00 3.04 4.99
C ALA A 14 -6.73 2.44 6.19
N GLN A 15 -6.06 2.30 7.35
CA GLN A 15 -6.68 1.83 8.59
C GLN A 15 -7.80 2.78 9.07
N THR A 16 -7.62 4.10 8.90
CA THR A 16 -8.66 5.09 9.22
C THR A 16 -9.87 4.95 8.31
N ALA A 17 -9.66 4.58 7.04
CA ALA A 17 -10.70 4.29 6.06
C ALA A 17 -11.29 2.88 6.20
N GLU A 18 -10.92 2.16 7.26
CA GLU A 18 -11.37 0.77 7.51
C GLU A 18 -11.02 -0.19 6.38
N ILE A 19 -9.85 0.01 5.77
CA ILE A 19 -9.29 -0.90 4.78
C ILE A 19 -8.34 -1.85 5.48
N PRO A 20 -8.45 -3.17 5.27
CA PRO A 20 -7.55 -4.13 5.88
C PRO A 20 -6.09 -3.87 5.51
N THR A 21 -5.21 -3.95 6.48
CA THR A 21 -3.75 -3.93 6.30
C THR A 21 -3.14 -5.22 6.84
N LEU A 22 -2.02 -5.64 6.28
CA LEU A 22 -1.23 -6.70 6.93
C LEU A 22 -0.80 -6.24 8.33
N PRO A 23 -0.62 -7.14 9.30
CA PRO A 23 -0.05 -6.77 10.59
C PRO A 23 1.30 -6.05 10.41
N TRP A 24 1.47 -4.90 11.06
CA TRP A 24 2.68 -4.09 10.98
C TRP A 24 2.95 -3.34 12.29
N SER A 25 4.09 -2.68 12.40
CA SER A 25 4.48 -1.97 13.63
C SER A 25 3.52 -0.85 14.06
N GLY A 26 2.67 -0.36 13.15
CA GLY A 26 1.61 0.62 13.41
C GLY A 26 0.19 0.05 13.26
N SER A 27 -0.01 -1.27 13.42
CA SER A 27 -1.35 -1.85 13.42
C SER A 27 -2.27 -1.12 14.39
N GLU A 28 -3.54 -0.94 14.01
CA GLU A 28 -4.59 -0.25 14.78
C GLU A 28 -4.43 1.27 14.91
N LEU A 29 -3.33 1.87 14.44
CA LEU A 29 -3.19 3.32 14.42
C LEU A 29 -4.21 3.94 13.45
N LYS A 30 -5.03 4.85 13.97
CA LYS A 30 -6.01 5.61 13.18
C LYS A 30 -5.78 7.10 13.36
N ALA A 31 -5.89 7.84 12.25
CA ALA A 31 -5.78 9.29 12.25
C ALA A 31 -7.11 9.93 12.66
N GLN A 32 -7.06 11.19 13.08
CA GLN A 32 -8.27 11.99 13.29
C GLN A 32 -8.85 12.37 11.92
N TYR A 33 -10.14 12.07 11.75
CA TYR A 33 -10.89 12.42 10.55
C TYR A 33 -12.13 13.22 10.90
N SER A 34 -12.23 14.43 10.40
CA SER A 34 -13.34 15.37 10.67
C SER A 34 -14.37 15.46 9.54
N GLY A 35 -14.42 14.48 8.64
CA GLY A 35 -15.31 14.47 7.47
C GLY A 35 -14.84 15.33 6.29
N LYS A 36 -13.86 16.22 6.49
CA LYS A 36 -13.29 17.08 5.44
C LYS A 36 -11.78 17.01 5.32
N LYS A 37 -11.09 16.66 6.40
CA LYS A 37 -9.62 16.58 6.44
C LYS A 37 -9.18 15.44 7.35
N ILE A 38 -8.22 14.67 6.86
CA ILE A 38 -7.48 13.71 7.66
C ILE A 38 -6.21 14.38 8.18
N LYS A 39 -5.92 14.21 9.47
CA LYS A 39 -4.72 14.76 10.11
C LYS A 39 -3.92 13.65 10.76
N ILE A 40 -2.69 13.47 10.28
CA ILE A 40 -1.70 12.60 10.89
C ILE A 40 -0.72 13.49 11.65
N SER A 41 -0.68 13.36 12.98
CA SER A 41 0.33 14.05 13.78
C SER A 41 1.68 13.36 13.65
N THR A 42 2.76 14.10 13.87
CA THR A 42 4.12 13.52 13.90
C THR A 42 4.24 12.42 14.96
N GLU A 43 3.56 12.58 16.10
CA GLU A 43 3.53 11.56 17.15
C GLU A 43 2.88 10.27 16.66
N LEU A 44 1.72 10.37 15.99
CA LEU A 44 1.01 9.21 15.43
C LEU A 44 1.85 8.50 14.36
N PHE A 45 2.48 9.26 13.49
CA PHE A 45 3.39 8.75 12.46
C PHE A 45 4.57 7.98 13.10
N ASN A 46 5.23 8.58 14.08
CA ASN A 46 6.37 7.98 14.77
C ASN A 46 6.01 6.70 15.53
N LYS A 47 4.77 6.56 16.03
CA LYS A 47 4.28 5.31 16.63
C LYS A 47 4.23 4.14 15.64
N GLY A 48 4.08 4.41 14.35
CA GLY A 48 4.13 3.39 13.30
C GLY A 48 5.55 2.97 12.92
N CYS A 49 6.54 3.79 13.25
CA CYS A 49 7.94 3.58 12.92
C CYS A 49 8.68 2.80 14.03
N VAL A 50 9.83 2.24 13.67
CA VAL A 50 10.77 1.62 14.61
C VAL A 50 12.09 2.37 14.59
N ASN A 51 12.54 2.84 15.77
CA ASN A 51 13.68 3.76 15.89
C ASN A 51 15.04 3.06 16.02
N GLY A 52 15.08 1.75 15.90
CA GLY A 52 16.31 0.98 15.98
C GLY A 52 16.08 -0.51 15.95
N THR A 53 17.16 -1.25 15.91
CA THR A 53 17.17 -2.71 15.79
C THR A 53 16.40 -3.40 16.92
N GLU A 54 16.57 -2.96 18.15
CA GLU A 54 15.94 -3.56 19.34
C GLU A 54 14.41 -3.41 19.28
N GLN A 55 13.92 -2.18 19.10
CA GLN A 55 12.49 -1.92 18.95
C GLN A 55 11.90 -2.63 17.73
N GLY A 56 12.66 -2.66 16.63
CA GLY A 56 12.26 -3.38 15.42
C GLY A 56 12.11 -4.88 15.65
N LEU A 57 13.03 -5.50 16.39
CA LEU A 57 12.99 -6.92 16.73
C LEU A 57 11.79 -7.24 17.64
N ILE A 58 11.51 -6.40 18.63
CA ILE A 58 10.32 -6.56 19.49
C ILE A 58 9.04 -6.48 18.64
N SER A 59 8.95 -5.51 17.73
CA SER A 59 7.82 -5.38 16.82
C SER A 59 7.69 -6.60 15.89
N ALA A 60 8.79 -7.08 15.33
CA ALA A 60 8.83 -8.26 14.48
C ALA A 60 8.37 -9.53 15.22
N ALA A 61 8.81 -9.71 16.47
CA ALA A 61 8.39 -10.83 17.31
C ALA A 61 6.88 -10.80 17.60
N LYS A 62 6.32 -9.59 17.87
CA LYS A 62 4.88 -9.40 18.08
C LYS A 62 4.06 -9.70 16.80
N ILE A 63 4.55 -9.28 15.64
CA ILE A 63 3.92 -9.54 14.33
C ILE A 63 4.04 -11.03 13.94
N GLY A 64 5.11 -11.68 14.34
CA GLY A 64 5.46 -13.05 13.98
C GLY A 64 6.20 -13.16 12.65
N PHE A 65 7.37 -13.83 12.67
CA PHE A 65 8.16 -14.07 11.47
C PHE A 65 7.44 -15.00 10.47
N PRO A 66 7.74 -14.89 9.16
CA PRO A 66 8.64 -13.93 8.54
C PRO A 66 8.01 -12.54 8.44
N VAL A 67 8.88 -11.51 8.44
CA VAL A 67 8.50 -10.10 8.31
C VAL A 67 9.26 -9.41 7.19
N MET A 68 8.78 -8.23 6.81
CA MET A 68 9.45 -7.30 5.92
C MET A 68 9.90 -6.08 6.72
N ILE A 69 11.16 -5.70 6.62
CA ILE A 69 11.66 -4.39 7.05
C ILE A 69 11.55 -3.46 5.84
N LYS A 70 10.93 -2.31 6.04
CA LYS A 70 10.70 -1.35 4.94
C LYS A 70 11.08 0.07 5.36
N ALA A 71 11.80 0.78 4.49
CA ALA A 71 11.95 2.22 4.56
C ALA A 71 10.68 2.89 4.03
N SER A 72 10.15 3.89 4.73
CA SER A 72 8.91 4.58 4.36
C SER A 72 9.01 5.29 3.02
N GLU A 73 10.16 5.87 2.73
CA GLU A 73 10.47 6.61 1.50
C GLU A 73 11.15 5.73 0.42
N GLY A 74 11.30 4.43 0.68
CA GLY A 74 11.87 3.47 -0.27
C GLY A 74 10.96 3.22 -1.47
N GLY A 75 11.54 2.99 -2.65
CA GLY A 75 10.81 2.69 -3.88
C GLY A 75 11.60 1.76 -4.80
N GLY A 76 10.92 1.04 -5.71
CA GLY A 76 11.55 0.15 -6.67
C GLY A 76 12.38 -0.98 -6.04
N GLY A 77 11.97 -1.48 -4.87
CA GLY A 77 12.68 -2.52 -4.13
C GLY A 77 13.84 -2.04 -3.25
N LYS A 78 14.20 -0.74 -3.28
CA LYS A 78 15.18 -0.17 -2.37
C LYS A 78 14.59 0.02 -0.98
N GLY A 79 15.39 -0.26 0.06
CA GLY A 79 14.97 -0.12 1.45
C GLY A 79 13.95 -1.17 1.88
N ILE A 80 13.94 -2.34 1.26
CA ILE A 80 13.03 -3.45 1.61
C ILE A 80 13.85 -4.73 1.79
N ARG A 81 13.69 -5.39 2.95
CA ARG A 81 14.32 -6.68 3.24
C ARG A 81 13.34 -7.65 3.88
N ARG A 82 13.34 -8.87 3.38
CA ARG A 82 12.67 -10.02 4.00
C ARG A 82 13.55 -10.55 5.13
N VAL A 83 12.93 -10.88 6.25
CA VAL A 83 13.56 -11.46 7.43
C VAL A 83 12.79 -12.70 7.83
N ASP A 84 13.44 -13.85 7.78
CA ASP A 84 12.80 -15.11 8.10
C ASP A 84 12.97 -15.48 9.58
N THR A 85 14.08 -15.08 10.21
CA THR A 85 14.42 -15.42 11.60
C THR A 85 14.85 -14.18 12.40
N PRO A 86 14.70 -14.21 13.74
CA PRO A 86 15.16 -13.11 14.60
C PRO A 86 16.65 -12.79 14.46
N ASP A 87 17.49 -13.80 14.24
CA ASP A 87 18.95 -13.65 14.20
C ASP A 87 19.42 -12.81 13.00
N GLU A 88 18.69 -12.86 11.89
CA GLU A 88 18.99 -12.08 10.69
C GLU A 88 18.58 -10.60 10.81
N PHE A 89 17.63 -10.31 11.69
CA PHE A 89 16.99 -8.99 11.77
C PHE A 89 17.99 -7.85 11.95
N PRO A 90 18.98 -7.90 12.88
CA PRO A 90 19.90 -6.77 13.10
C PRO A 90 20.73 -6.42 11.87
N ALA A 91 21.19 -7.43 11.13
CA ALA A 91 22.00 -7.23 9.94
C ALA A 91 21.18 -6.59 8.79
N LEU A 92 19.98 -7.14 8.54
CA LEU A 92 19.09 -6.67 7.50
C LEU A 92 18.50 -5.28 7.80
N PHE A 93 18.25 -4.97 9.07
CA PHE A 93 17.83 -3.63 9.50
C PHE A 93 18.88 -2.57 9.16
N ARG A 94 20.16 -2.83 9.47
CA ARG A 94 21.26 -1.92 9.11
C ARG A 94 21.43 -1.76 7.61
N GLN A 95 21.19 -2.81 6.82
CA GLN A 95 21.20 -2.71 5.35
C GLN A 95 20.12 -1.75 4.84
N VAL A 96 18.90 -1.86 5.36
CA VAL A 96 17.80 -0.95 4.99
C VAL A 96 18.13 0.49 5.36
N GLN A 97 18.70 0.74 6.55
CA GLN A 97 19.15 2.08 6.97
C GLN A 97 20.22 2.65 6.03
N ALA A 98 21.16 1.82 5.61
CA ALA A 98 22.25 2.25 4.71
C ALA A 98 21.77 2.53 3.29
N GLU A 99 20.75 1.80 2.79
CA GLU A 99 20.21 1.99 1.44
C GLU A 99 19.38 3.26 1.29
N VAL A 100 18.65 3.65 2.33
CA VAL A 100 17.80 4.86 2.35
C VAL A 100 18.07 5.63 3.62
N PRO A 101 19.22 6.35 3.69
CA PRO A 101 19.61 7.08 4.87
C PRO A 101 18.59 8.14 5.29
N GLY A 102 18.25 8.18 6.58
CA GLY A 102 17.30 9.15 7.13
C GLY A 102 15.82 8.79 6.95
N SER A 103 15.50 7.79 6.13
CA SER A 103 14.12 7.36 5.98
C SER A 103 13.61 6.65 7.24
N PRO A 104 12.40 6.96 7.72
CA PRO A 104 11.75 6.18 8.75
C PRO A 104 11.59 4.72 8.34
N ILE A 105 11.77 3.80 9.28
CA ILE A 105 11.65 2.36 9.05
C ILE A 105 10.43 1.82 9.80
N PHE A 106 9.76 0.86 9.19
CA PHE A 106 8.67 0.12 9.80
C PHE A 106 8.78 -1.37 9.47
N VAL A 107 8.10 -2.20 10.25
CA VAL A 107 8.08 -3.66 10.10
C VAL A 107 6.67 -4.12 9.76
N MET A 108 6.53 -5.01 8.80
CA MET A 108 5.24 -5.51 8.33
C MET A 108 5.31 -7.03 8.13
N LYS A 109 4.22 -7.73 8.35
CA LYS A 109 4.10 -9.16 8.05
C LYS A 109 4.39 -9.44 6.58
N LEU A 110 5.13 -10.50 6.29
CA LEU A 110 5.28 -10.98 4.92
C LEU A 110 3.99 -11.71 4.49
N ALA A 111 3.36 -11.24 3.42
CA ALA A 111 2.32 -11.99 2.73
C ALA A 111 2.97 -13.09 1.88
N ARG A 112 2.56 -14.36 2.10
CA ARG A 112 3.03 -15.50 1.30
C ARG A 112 2.00 -15.87 0.26
N GLY A 113 2.44 -16.14 -0.97
CA GLY A 113 1.57 -16.61 -2.05
C GLY A 113 0.49 -15.60 -2.47
N ALA A 114 0.64 -14.32 -2.09
CA ALA A 114 -0.32 -13.29 -2.42
C ALA A 114 -0.15 -12.83 -3.88
N ARG A 115 -1.29 -12.54 -4.51
CA ARG A 115 -1.34 -11.81 -5.78
C ARG A 115 -1.23 -10.32 -5.52
N HIS A 116 -0.65 -9.60 -6.46
CA HIS A 116 -0.57 -8.15 -6.45
C HIS A 116 -1.66 -7.61 -7.38
N LEU A 117 -2.74 -7.15 -6.81
CA LEU A 117 -3.88 -6.59 -7.53
C LEU A 117 -3.94 -5.08 -7.32
N GLU A 118 -4.51 -4.37 -8.27
CA GLU A 118 -4.66 -2.93 -8.17
C GLU A 118 -5.97 -2.44 -8.76
N VAL A 119 -6.48 -1.34 -8.21
CA VAL A 119 -7.70 -0.67 -8.65
C VAL A 119 -7.33 0.69 -9.22
N GLN A 120 -7.73 0.94 -10.47
CA GLN A 120 -7.59 2.25 -11.10
C GLN A 120 -8.62 3.22 -10.52
N LEU A 121 -8.17 4.38 -10.06
CA LEU A 121 -9.00 5.48 -9.60
C LEU A 121 -9.00 6.63 -10.59
N LEU A 122 -10.15 7.31 -10.67
CA LEU A 122 -10.29 8.62 -11.28
C LEU A 122 -11.14 9.49 -10.35
N ALA A 123 -10.66 10.68 -10.02
CA ALA A 123 -11.34 11.60 -9.11
C ALA A 123 -11.29 13.04 -9.62
N ASP A 124 -12.38 13.77 -9.44
CA ASP A 124 -12.52 15.15 -9.84
C ASP A 124 -12.29 16.15 -8.67
N GLN A 125 -12.27 17.44 -9.01
CA GLN A 125 -12.13 18.49 -8.00
C GLN A 125 -13.42 18.76 -7.19
N TYR A 126 -14.53 18.12 -7.54
CA TYR A 126 -15.85 18.31 -6.90
C TYR A 126 -16.14 17.27 -5.83
N GLY A 127 -15.20 16.34 -5.60
CA GLY A 127 -15.31 15.29 -4.59
C GLY A 127 -15.92 13.99 -5.11
N ASN A 128 -16.10 13.83 -6.42
CA ASN A 128 -16.46 12.55 -7.00
C ASN A 128 -15.21 11.71 -7.21
N ALA A 129 -15.35 10.40 -6.99
CA ALA A 129 -14.32 9.42 -7.26
C ALA A 129 -14.98 8.13 -7.73
N ILE A 130 -14.38 7.51 -8.74
CA ILE A 130 -14.81 6.23 -9.30
C ILE A 130 -13.62 5.28 -9.42
N SER A 131 -13.90 4.00 -9.39
CA SER A 131 -13.00 2.93 -9.83
C SER A 131 -13.25 2.60 -11.29
N LEU A 132 -12.19 2.27 -12.01
CA LEU A 132 -12.23 1.85 -13.41
C LEU A 132 -11.55 0.48 -13.51
N PHE A 133 -12.25 -0.55 -13.05
CA PHE A 133 -11.74 -1.92 -13.00
C PHE A 133 -10.39 -2.04 -12.28
N GLY A 134 -9.77 -3.20 -12.41
CA GLY A 134 -8.46 -3.45 -11.83
C GLY A 134 -7.60 -4.33 -12.71
N ARG A 135 -6.34 -4.40 -12.29
CA ARG A 135 -5.32 -5.18 -12.95
C ARG A 135 -4.69 -6.18 -11.98
N ASP A 136 -4.31 -7.32 -12.50
CA ASP A 136 -3.41 -8.26 -11.83
C ASP A 136 -1.98 -7.99 -12.34
N CYS A 137 -1.12 -7.50 -11.47
CA CYS A 137 0.27 -7.19 -11.74
C CYS A 137 1.24 -8.10 -10.95
N SER A 138 0.83 -9.34 -10.72
CA SER A 138 1.60 -10.30 -9.92
C SER A 138 2.87 -10.79 -10.61
N ILE A 139 2.94 -10.76 -11.94
CA ILE A 139 4.11 -11.19 -12.68
C ILE A 139 5.12 -10.05 -12.72
N GLN A 140 6.14 -10.18 -11.86
CA GLN A 140 7.14 -9.14 -11.64
C GLN A 140 8.56 -9.72 -11.75
N ARG A 141 9.51 -8.87 -12.14
CA ARG A 141 10.94 -9.19 -12.10
C ARG A 141 11.68 -8.06 -11.40
N ARG A 142 12.45 -8.38 -10.36
CA ARG A 142 13.20 -7.39 -9.58
C ARG A 142 12.31 -6.26 -9.06
N HIS A 143 11.12 -6.62 -8.56
CA HIS A 143 10.09 -5.69 -8.05
C HIS A 143 9.53 -4.71 -9.11
N GLN A 144 9.64 -5.05 -10.38
CA GLN A 144 9.04 -4.30 -11.48
C GLN A 144 7.94 -5.14 -12.13
N LYS A 145 6.79 -4.53 -12.36
CA LYS A 145 5.68 -5.12 -13.09
C LYS A 145 6.12 -5.42 -14.53
N ILE A 146 5.85 -6.62 -15.02
CA ILE A 146 6.24 -7.08 -16.36
C ILE A 146 5.01 -7.43 -17.20
N ILE A 147 4.03 -8.10 -16.61
CA ILE A 147 2.77 -8.46 -17.27
C ILE A 147 1.64 -7.90 -16.43
N GLU A 148 0.73 -7.24 -17.11
CA GLU A 148 -0.50 -6.69 -16.56
C GLU A 148 -1.69 -7.36 -17.23
N GLU A 149 -2.60 -7.88 -16.45
CA GLU A 149 -3.83 -8.52 -16.92
C GLU A 149 -5.06 -7.77 -16.39
N ALA A 150 -5.99 -7.43 -17.26
CA ALA A 150 -7.25 -6.81 -16.90
C ALA A 150 -8.43 -7.44 -17.67
N PRO A 151 -9.61 -7.59 -17.02
CA PRO A 151 -9.85 -7.38 -15.59
C PRO A 151 -9.12 -8.41 -14.71
N ALA A 152 -8.95 -8.10 -13.42
CA ALA A 152 -8.26 -8.97 -12.45
C ALA A 152 -9.17 -10.15 -12.03
N ILE A 153 -9.34 -11.11 -12.92
CA ILE A 153 -10.28 -12.26 -12.77
C ILE A 153 -9.88 -13.28 -11.70
N VAL A 154 -8.70 -13.15 -11.12
CA VAL A 154 -8.21 -14.06 -10.06
C VAL A 154 -8.93 -13.85 -8.74
N ALA A 155 -9.42 -12.66 -8.47
CA ALA A 155 -10.24 -12.37 -7.30
C ALA A 155 -11.71 -12.69 -7.55
N LEU A 156 -12.39 -13.17 -6.50
CA LEU A 156 -13.83 -13.35 -6.55
C LEU A 156 -14.50 -11.99 -6.83
N PRO A 157 -15.54 -11.94 -7.69
CA PRO A 157 -16.17 -10.67 -8.08
C PRO A 157 -16.61 -9.80 -6.89
N GLU A 158 -17.21 -10.41 -5.86
CA GLU A 158 -17.66 -9.73 -4.66
C GLU A 158 -16.50 -9.13 -3.85
N VAL A 159 -15.37 -9.81 -3.79
CA VAL A 159 -14.17 -9.32 -3.10
C VAL A 159 -13.52 -8.19 -3.90
N PHE A 160 -13.49 -8.33 -5.23
CA PHE A 160 -12.96 -7.26 -6.09
C PHE A 160 -13.81 -5.98 -5.98
N GLU A 161 -15.14 -6.11 -5.93
CA GLU A 161 -16.04 -4.98 -5.71
C GLU A 161 -15.79 -4.29 -4.33
N GLU A 162 -15.47 -5.08 -3.30
CA GLU A 162 -15.05 -4.50 -2.00
C GLU A 162 -13.73 -3.73 -2.11
N MET A 163 -12.76 -4.23 -2.87
CA MET A 163 -11.51 -3.52 -3.15
C MET A 163 -11.77 -2.19 -3.87
N GLU A 164 -12.66 -2.17 -4.85
CA GLU A 164 -13.06 -0.97 -5.57
C GLU A 164 -13.74 0.04 -4.64
N ARG A 165 -14.70 -0.41 -3.83
CA ARG A 165 -15.37 0.44 -2.83
C ARG A 165 -14.38 0.98 -1.80
N ALA A 166 -13.41 0.18 -1.36
CA ALA A 166 -12.35 0.59 -0.45
C ALA A 166 -11.46 1.68 -1.08
N ALA A 167 -11.06 1.51 -2.33
CA ALA A 167 -10.26 2.47 -3.07
C ALA A 167 -10.99 3.82 -3.23
N VAL A 168 -12.26 3.80 -3.61
CA VAL A 168 -13.09 5.02 -3.74
C VAL A 168 -13.28 5.70 -2.38
N ARG A 169 -13.52 4.93 -1.30
CA ARG A 169 -13.63 5.47 0.07
C ARG A 169 -12.36 6.16 0.49
N LEU A 170 -11.19 5.55 0.24
CA LEU A 170 -9.88 6.13 0.52
C LEU A 170 -9.69 7.45 -0.24
N ALA A 171 -9.96 7.47 -1.55
CA ALA A 171 -9.82 8.65 -2.39
C ALA A 171 -10.69 9.82 -1.87
N LYS A 172 -11.94 9.56 -1.55
CA LYS A 172 -12.86 10.57 -1.00
C LYS A 172 -12.42 11.10 0.35
N MET A 173 -11.94 10.21 1.24
CA MET A 173 -11.47 10.59 2.58
C MET A 173 -10.31 11.58 2.54
N VAL A 174 -9.39 11.42 1.60
CA VAL A 174 -8.21 12.28 1.47
C VAL A 174 -8.43 13.47 0.53
N GLY A 175 -9.61 13.57 -0.09
CA GLY A 175 -9.90 14.59 -1.10
C GLY A 175 -8.99 14.46 -2.33
N TYR A 176 -8.80 13.21 -2.78
CA TYR A 176 -7.95 12.93 -3.95
C TYR A 176 -8.54 13.52 -5.21
N VAL A 177 -7.68 14.05 -6.07
CA VAL A 177 -8.05 14.59 -7.40
C VAL A 177 -7.04 14.05 -8.41
N SER A 178 -7.49 13.63 -9.58
CA SER A 178 -6.71 13.07 -10.69
C SER A 178 -6.80 11.56 -10.81
N ALA A 179 -6.04 10.97 -11.74
CA ALA A 179 -5.87 9.54 -11.87
C ALA A 179 -4.90 9.03 -10.80
N GLY A 180 -5.22 7.89 -10.22
CA GLY A 180 -4.39 7.21 -9.23
C GLY A 180 -4.67 5.72 -9.21
N THR A 181 -3.86 4.97 -8.47
CA THR A 181 -4.00 3.52 -8.35
C THR A 181 -3.84 3.11 -6.89
N VAL A 182 -4.77 2.30 -6.38
CA VAL A 182 -4.64 1.65 -5.08
C VAL A 182 -4.20 0.22 -5.29
N GLU A 183 -3.08 -0.14 -4.71
CA GLU A 183 -2.49 -1.47 -4.78
C GLU A 183 -2.85 -2.29 -3.54
N TYR A 184 -3.15 -3.57 -3.78
CA TYR A 184 -3.54 -4.54 -2.76
C TYR A 184 -2.76 -5.84 -2.89
N LEU A 185 -2.57 -6.52 -1.78
CA LEU A 185 -2.17 -7.92 -1.75
C LEU A 185 -3.43 -8.77 -1.55
N TYR A 186 -3.66 -9.71 -2.44
CA TYR A 186 -4.78 -10.66 -2.39
C TYR A 186 -4.23 -12.05 -2.07
N ASP A 187 -4.62 -12.61 -0.93
CA ASP A 187 -4.07 -13.87 -0.45
C ASP A 187 -4.84 -15.10 -0.94
N THR A 188 -4.31 -16.28 -0.63
CA THR A 188 -4.91 -17.57 -1.02
C THR A 188 -6.21 -17.90 -0.29
N GLU A 189 -6.55 -17.13 0.77
CA GLU A 189 -7.81 -17.26 1.51
C GLU A 189 -8.89 -16.30 0.99
N GLY A 190 -8.62 -15.57 -0.08
CA GLY A 190 -9.55 -14.62 -0.67
C GLY A 190 -9.66 -13.29 0.07
N ARG A 191 -8.69 -12.95 0.92
CA ARG A 191 -8.64 -11.68 1.65
C ARG A 191 -7.73 -10.70 0.92
N PHE A 192 -8.05 -9.42 0.99
CA PHE A 192 -7.20 -8.37 0.44
C PHE A 192 -6.68 -7.44 1.54
N PHE A 193 -5.50 -6.90 1.31
CA PHE A 193 -4.81 -6.00 2.23
C PHE A 193 -4.23 -4.82 1.44
N PHE A 194 -4.44 -3.61 1.94
CA PHE A 194 -3.85 -2.41 1.37
C PHE A 194 -2.33 -2.52 1.33
N LEU A 195 -1.73 -2.18 0.19
CA LEU A 195 -0.29 -2.14 0.01
C LEU A 195 0.21 -0.70 -0.09
N GLU A 196 -0.26 0.04 -1.08
CA GLU A 196 0.08 1.46 -1.26
C GLU A 196 -0.92 2.16 -2.18
N LEU A 197 -0.87 3.50 -2.20
CA LEU A 197 -1.55 4.32 -3.18
C LEU A 197 -0.52 5.07 -4.01
N ASN A 198 -0.60 4.93 -5.32
CA ASN A 198 0.21 5.69 -6.28
C ASN A 198 -0.58 6.92 -6.76
N PRO A 199 -0.26 8.14 -6.27
CA PRO A 199 -1.00 9.35 -6.61
C PRO A 199 -0.56 9.92 -7.96
N ARG A 200 -0.59 9.11 -8.98
CA ARG A 200 -0.16 9.43 -10.35
C ARG A 200 -0.76 8.48 -11.36
N LEU A 201 -0.77 8.88 -12.62
CA LEU A 201 -0.99 7.95 -13.72
C LEU A 201 0.19 6.96 -13.81
N GLN A 202 -0.10 5.71 -14.08
CA GLN A 202 0.91 4.66 -14.22
C GLN A 202 1.07 4.27 -15.69
N VAL A 203 2.23 3.66 -16.04
CA VAL A 203 2.55 3.27 -17.40
C VAL A 203 1.57 2.22 -17.94
N GLU A 204 1.00 1.40 -17.07
CA GLU A 204 0.04 0.34 -17.35
C GLU A 204 -1.42 0.82 -17.54
N HIS A 205 -1.69 2.12 -17.47
CA HIS A 205 -3.06 2.66 -17.68
C HIS A 205 -3.72 2.24 -19.00
N PRO A 206 -2.99 2.00 -20.13
CA PRO A 206 -3.62 1.56 -21.36
C PRO A 206 -4.35 0.22 -21.22
N CYS A 207 -3.89 -0.67 -20.33
CA CYS A 207 -4.57 -1.93 -20.04
C CYS A 207 -6.00 -1.68 -19.48
N THR A 208 -6.13 -0.71 -18.58
CA THR A 208 -7.45 -0.28 -18.08
C THR A 208 -8.27 0.43 -19.15
N GLU A 209 -7.67 1.30 -19.96
CA GLU A 209 -8.37 2.03 -21.01
C GLU A 209 -9.02 1.08 -22.03
N MET A 210 -8.33 -0.01 -22.36
CA MET A 210 -8.87 -1.04 -23.28
C MET A 210 -10.07 -1.79 -22.70
N VAL A 211 -10.07 -2.08 -21.40
CA VAL A 211 -11.15 -2.81 -20.73
C VAL A 211 -12.34 -1.91 -20.44
N ALA A 212 -12.09 -0.67 -20.06
CA ALA A 212 -13.10 0.31 -19.67
C ALA A 212 -13.67 1.11 -20.85
N ASP A 213 -13.08 1.00 -22.02
CA ASP A 213 -13.39 1.81 -23.22
C ASP A 213 -13.38 3.31 -22.94
N VAL A 214 -12.38 3.78 -22.20
CA VAL A 214 -12.20 5.19 -21.85
C VAL A 214 -10.77 5.63 -22.09
N ASN A 215 -10.59 6.94 -22.32
CA ASN A 215 -9.26 7.55 -22.36
C ASN A 215 -9.05 8.36 -21.08
N LEU A 216 -8.18 7.89 -20.19
CA LEU A 216 -7.92 8.49 -18.89
C LEU A 216 -7.25 9.87 -18.98
N VAL A 217 -6.49 10.12 -20.05
CA VAL A 217 -5.75 11.37 -20.23
C VAL A 217 -6.67 12.49 -20.75
N LYS A 218 -7.76 12.15 -21.45
CA LYS A 218 -8.72 13.10 -22.02
C LYS A 218 -9.90 13.42 -21.11
N LYS A 219 -10.04 12.73 -19.99
CA LYS A 219 -11.11 12.94 -19.00
C LYS A 219 -10.63 13.87 -17.91
#